data_6f32b0e61b198123a663245244f5a104
#
_entry.id   6f32b0e61b198123a663245244f5a104
#
_cell.length_a   1.000
_cell.length_b   1.000
_cell.length_c   1.000
_cell.angle_alpha   90.00
_cell.angle_beta   90.00
_cell.angle_gamma   90.00
#
_symmetry.space_group_name_H-M   'P 1'
#
loop_
_entity.id
_entity.type
_entity.pdbx_description
1 polymer ?
#
loop_
_entity_poly.entity_id
_entity_poly.type
_entity_poly.pdbx_seq_one_letter_code
_entity_poly.pdbx_strand_id
1 'polypeptide(L)' 'MTLKEAIQKAEETTGGKVLCVDDCDDRWIFGFDFELDAQTSVIFCCYKNTGKFKDFFPPDEPDVLLRAKPIELP' A
#
# COMPACT_ATOMS: atom_id res chain seq x y z
N MET A 1 4.82 2.41 -13.99
CA MET A 1 4.87 3.26 -12.78
C MET A 1 6.02 2.81 -11.90
N THR A 2 6.79 3.74 -11.36
CA THR A 2 7.87 3.42 -10.43
C THR A 2 7.36 3.43 -8.99
N LEU A 3 8.13 2.81 -8.08
CA LEU A 3 7.80 2.81 -6.66
C LEU A 3 7.73 4.25 -6.11
N LYS A 4 8.65 5.12 -6.54
CA LYS A 4 8.67 6.51 -6.10
C LYS A 4 7.39 7.25 -6.50
N GLU A 5 6.92 7.02 -7.72
CA GLU A 5 5.66 7.60 -8.19
C GLU A 5 4.46 7.06 -7.40
N ALA A 6 4.48 5.76 -7.08
CA ALA A 6 3.41 5.16 -6.29
C ALA A 6 3.35 5.73 -4.88
N ILE A 7 4.51 5.93 -4.24
CA ILE A 7 4.59 6.55 -2.92
C ILE A 7 4.06 7.99 -2.96
N GLN A 8 4.47 8.76 -3.97
CA GLN A 8 4.00 10.13 -4.12
C GLN A 8 2.48 10.18 -4.28
N LYS A 9 1.93 9.29 -5.11
CA LYS A 9 0.48 9.21 -5.31
C LYS A 9 -0.26 8.85 -4.02
N ALA A 10 0.29 7.92 -3.25
CA ALA A 10 -0.30 7.52 -1.97
C ALA A 10 -0.33 8.69 -1.00
N GLU A 11 0.77 9.43 -0.89
CA GLU A 11 0.85 10.59 0.01
C GLU A 11 -0.08 11.71 -0.42
N GLU A 12 -0.18 11.99 -1.71
CA GLU A 12 -1.09 13.01 -2.23
C GLU A 12 -2.56 12.64 -2.00
N THR A 13 -2.89 11.36 -2.17
CA THR A 13 -4.26 10.88 -2.05
C THR A 13 -4.74 10.87 -0.59
N THR A 14 -3.87 10.48 0.33
CA THR A 14 -4.24 10.33 1.74
C THR A 14 -3.92 11.54 2.60
N GLY A 15 -2.99 12.37 2.16
CA GLY A 15 -2.48 13.50 2.95
C GLY A 15 -1.50 13.07 4.04
N GLY A 16 -1.20 11.78 4.15
CA GLY A 16 -0.24 11.25 5.12
C GLY A 16 1.14 11.05 4.51
N LYS A 17 2.03 10.50 5.30
CA LYS A 17 3.39 10.18 4.87
C LYS A 17 3.60 8.68 4.89
N VAL A 18 4.16 8.13 3.81
CA VAL A 18 4.48 6.71 3.74
C VAL A 18 5.74 6.44 4.55
N LEU A 19 5.64 5.55 5.53
CA LEU A 19 6.74 5.16 6.41
C LEU A 19 7.40 3.85 5.96
N CYS A 20 6.65 2.97 5.31
CA CYS A 20 7.17 1.69 4.85
C CYS A 20 6.36 1.19 3.67
N VAL A 21 6.96 0.30 2.89
CA VAL A 21 6.32 -0.33 1.74
C VAL A 21 6.65 -1.81 1.74
N ASP A 22 5.67 -2.64 1.45
CA ASP A 22 5.85 -4.05 1.18
C ASP A 22 5.62 -4.30 -0.30
N ASP A 23 6.48 -5.10 -0.91
CA ASP A 23 6.32 -5.54 -2.28
C ASP A 23 5.48 -6.82 -2.33
N CYS A 24 4.42 -6.79 -3.11
CA CYS A 24 3.64 -7.97 -3.43
C CYS A 24 3.55 -8.05 -4.96
N ASP A 25 3.43 -9.24 -5.51
CA ASP A 25 3.58 -9.50 -6.96
C ASP A 25 2.91 -8.46 -7.88
N ASP A 26 1.67 -8.10 -7.58
CA ASP A 26 0.86 -7.21 -8.42
C ASP A 26 0.72 -5.81 -7.86
N ARG A 27 1.20 -5.56 -6.66
CA ARG A 27 0.96 -4.29 -5.94
C ARG A 27 2.05 -3.96 -4.94
N TRP A 28 2.12 -2.68 -4.56
CA TRP A 28 2.86 -2.21 -3.40
C TRP A 28 1.88 -1.90 -2.29
N ILE A 29 2.20 -2.33 -1.07
CA ILE A 29 1.36 -2.12 0.12
C ILE A 29 2.04 -1.07 0.99
N PHE A 30 1.28 -0.08 1.45
CA PHE A 30 1.84 1.08 2.15
C PHE A 30 1.50 1.08 3.64
N GLY A 31 2.49 1.46 4.46
CA GLY A 31 2.29 1.83 5.84
C GLY A 31 2.47 3.34 5.99
N PHE A 32 1.55 3.99 6.70
CA PHE A 32 1.51 5.45 6.83
C PHE A 32 1.82 5.90 8.26
N ASP A 33 2.05 7.21 8.42
CA ASP A 33 2.29 7.86 9.70
C ASP A 33 1.02 8.12 10.51
N PHE A 34 -0.15 7.78 9.97
CA PHE A 34 -1.42 7.88 10.67
C PHE A 34 -2.02 6.47 10.84
N GLU A 35 -2.85 6.33 11.88
CA GLU A 35 -3.55 5.07 12.10
C GLU A 35 -4.80 4.99 11.22
N LEU A 36 -4.97 3.84 10.57
CA LEU A 36 -6.20 3.56 9.86
C LEU A 36 -7.31 3.26 10.85
N ASP A 37 -8.54 3.62 10.48
CA ASP A 37 -9.71 3.36 11.30
C ASP A 37 -9.81 1.85 11.59
N ALA A 38 -9.75 1.49 12.87
CA ALA A 38 -9.80 0.10 13.29
C ALA A 38 -11.10 -0.61 12.87
N GLN A 39 -12.17 0.15 12.63
CA GLN A 39 -13.44 -0.43 12.21
C GLN A 39 -13.44 -0.85 10.76
N THR A 40 -12.64 -0.19 9.90
CA THR A 40 -12.59 -0.53 8.49
C THR A 40 -11.62 -1.66 8.18
N SER A 41 -10.53 -1.75 8.95
CA SER A 41 -9.50 -2.79 8.78
C SER A 41 -8.95 -2.90 7.36
N VAL A 42 -8.96 -1.79 6.60
CA VAL A 42 -8.47 -1.79 5.23
C VAL A 42 -7.01 -1.34 5.18
N ILE A 43 -6.32 -1.79 4.14
CA ILE A 43 -4.92 -1.47 3.89
C ILE A 43 -4.83 -0.83 2.51
N PHE A 44 -4.05 0.24 2.38
CA PHE A 44 -3.86 0.91 1.10
C PHE A 44 -2.76 0.26 0.28
N CYS A 45 -2.97 0.18 -1.02
CA CYS A 45 -2.00 -0.35 -1.96
C CYS A 45 -2.08 0.39 -3.29
N CYS A 46 -1.05 0.20 -4.12
CA CYS A 46 -1.02 0.73 -5.49
C CYS A 46 -0.69 -0.42 -6.44
N TYR A 47 -1.56 -0.68 -7.40
CA TYR A 47 -1.35 -1.75 -8.37
C TYR A 47 -0.27 -1.35 -9.37
N LYS A 48 0.72 -2.24 -9.57
CA LYS A 48 1.88 -1.95 -10.41
C LYS A 48 1.52 -1.76 -11.89
N ASN A 49 0.60 -2.58 -12.39
CA ASN A 49 0.27 -2.59 -13.82
C ASN A 49 -0.61 -1.42 -14.24
N THR A 50 -1.50 -0.97 -13.38
CA THR A 50 -2.47 0.08 -13.72
C THR A 50 -2.14 1.41 -13.06
N GLY A 51 -1.31 1.41 -12.03
CA GLY A 51 -1.02 2.61 -11.24
C GLY A 51 -2.18 3.05 -10.37
N LYS A 52 -3.21 2.22 -10.21
CA LYS A 52 -4.37 2.56 -9.39
C LYS A 52 -4.04 2.45 -7.92
N PHE A 53 -4.36 3.51 -7.19
CA PHE A 53 -4.31 3.52 -5.74
C PHE A 53 -5.66 3.03 -5.20
N LYS A 54 -5.62 1.98 -4.38
CA LYS A 54 -6.81 1.36 -3.83
C LYS A 54 -6.60 0.93 -2.40
N ASP A 55 -7.70 0.66 -1.71
CA ASP A 55 -7.66 -0.06 -0.45
C ASP A 55 -8.12 -1.50 -0.69
N PHE A 56 -7.76 -2.40 0.23
CA PHE A 56 -8.25 -3.76 0.22
C PHE A 56 -8.45 -4.25 1.65
N PHE A 57 -9.35 -5.20 1.81
CA PHE A 57 -9.66 -5.80 3.10
C PHE A 57 -8.87 -7.11 3.21
N PRO A 58 -7.86 -7.19 4.11
CA PRO A 58 -6.98 -8.38 4.15
C PRO A 58 -7.69 -9.73 4.28
N PRO A 59 -8.78 -9.88 5.06
CA PRO A 59 -9.49 -11.16 5.11
C PRO A 59 -10.06 -11.64 3.79
N ASP A 60 -10.33 -10.73 2.83
CA ASP A 60 -10.81 -11.10 1.50
C ASP A 60 -9.67 -11.62 0.61
N GLU A 61 -8.43 -11.23 0.92
CA GLU A 61 -7.24 -11.61 0.15
C GLU A 61 -6.13 -12.05 1.12
N PRO A 62 -6.34 -13.15 1.87
CA PRO A 62 -5.41 -13.52 2.94
C PRO A 62 -3.99 -13.86 2.45
N ASP A 63 -3.85 -14.34 1.23
CA ASP A 63 -2.55 -14.70 0.67
C ASP A 63 -1.71 -13.49 0.24
N VAL A 64 -2.32 -12.32 0.07
CA VAL A 64 -1.60 -11.10 -0.30
C VAL A 64 -0.57 -10.74 0.78
N LEU A 65 -0.99 -10.70 2.05
CA LEU A 65 -0.07 -10.38 3.14
C LEU A 65 1.00 -11.46 3.34
N LEU A 66 0.68 -12.72 3.05
CA LEU A 66 1.65 -13.81 3.14
C LEU A 66 2.74 -13.70 2.09
N ARG A 67 2.44 -13.12 0.93
CA ARG A 67 3.40 -12.92 -0.15
C ARG A 67 4.13 -11.59 -0.08
N ALA A 68 3.64 -10.67 0.74
CA ALA A 68 4.21 -9.33 0.85
C ALA A 68 5.59 -9.37 1.53
N LYS A 69 6.56 -8.63 0.98
CA LYS A 69 7.92 -8.56 1.52
C LYS A 69 8.30 -7.09 1.74
N PRO A 70 8.84 -6.76 2.91
CA PRO A 70 9.27 -5.38 3.15
C PRO A 70 10.42 -5.00 2.23
N ILE A 71 10.39 -3.77 1.72
CA ILE A 71 11.44 -3.22 0.87
C ILE A 71 11.85 -1.85 1.40
N GLU A 72 13.05 -1.42 1.01
CA GLU A 72 13.55 -0.11 1.42
C GLU A 72 12.83 1.00 0.63
N LEU A 73 12.62 2.14 1.28
CA LEU A 73 12.11 3.33 0.61
C LEU A 73 13.20 3.92 -0.28
N PRO A 74 12.83 4.41 -1.46
CA PRO A 74 13.78 5.05 -2.36
C PRO A 74 14.30 6.38 -1.83
#